data_2bdd40b5850531dbffd319d3a103323a
#
_entry.id   2bdd40b5850531dbffd319d3a103323a
#
_cell.length_a   1.000
_cell.length_b   1.000
_cell.length_c   1.000
_cell.angle_alpha   90.00
_cell.angle_beta   90.00
_cell.angle_gamma   90.00
#
_symmetry.space_group_name_H-M   'P 1'
#
loop_
_entity.id
_entity.type
_entity.pdbx_description
1 polymer ?
#
loop_
_entity_poly.entity_id
_entity_poly.type
_entity_poly.pdbx_seq_one_letter_code
_entity_poly.pdbx_strand_id
1 'polypeptide(L)'
;MTAFVLDAWALLAWLQDEQPAASEVQKHLDNADKREVELHLSMINAGEVFYRLAKDRGRSAAMRFRAGLAAMPVHLHVPEADDIWRAAILKSRSRISYADGFAASLAQGFDATLITGDPDFGVIADLRVEWLKRAG
;
A
#
# COMPACT_ATOMS: atom_id res chain seq x y z
N MET A 1 -7.86 0.85 17.88
CA MET A 1 -6.52 1.20 17.36
C MET A 1 -6.68 1.68 15.92
N THR A 2 -6.03 2.77 15.57
CA THR A 2 -6.12 3.31 14.22
C THR A 2 -5.48 2.36 13.20
N ALA A 3 -6.20 2.09 12.13
CA ALA A 3 -5.74 1.19 11.07
C ALA A 3 -5.45 1.97 9.80
N PHE A 4 -4.37 1.60 9.13
CA PHE A 4 -3.95 2.14 7.84
C PHE A 4 -3.66 1.02 6.86
N VAL A 5 -3.82 1.32 5.58
CA VAL A 5 -3.40 0.44 4.49
C VAL A 5 -2.31 1.13 3.70
N LEU A 6 -1.23 0.40 3.43
CA LEU A 6 -0.18 0.86 2.53
C LEU A 6 -0.48 0.33 1.12
N ASP A 7 -0.36 1.19 0.11
CA ASP A 7 -0.39 0.75 -1.28
C ASP A 7 1.02 0.56 -1.84
N ALA A 8 1.13 0.16 -3.08
CA ALA A 8 2.43 -0.03 -3.72
C ALA A 8 3.19 1.29 -3.87
N TRP A 9 2.48 2.41 -4.14
CA TRP A 9 3.11 3.72 -4.26
C TRP A 9 3.85 4.10 -2.98
N ALA A 10 3.20 3.92 -1.82
CA ALA A 10 3.77 4.25 -0.52
C ALA A 10 5.01 3.41 -0.22
N LEU A 11 4.94 2.10 -0.43
CA LEU A 11 6.07 1.21 -0.19
C LEU A 11 7.24 1.49 -1.13
N LEU A 12 6.97 1.76 -2.40
CA LEU A 12 8.02 2.09 -3.37
C LEU A 12 8.72 3.40 -3.00
N ALA A 13 7.97 4.42 -2.59
CA ALA A 13 8.54 5.68 -2.13
C ALA A 13 9.47 5.45 -0.93
N TRP A 14 9.04 4.63 0.03
CA TRP A 14 9.84 4.30 1.20
C TRP A 14 11.11 3.53 0.84
N LEU A 15 10.99 2.49 0.02
CA LEU A 15 12.11 1.65 -0.40
C LEU A 15 13.13 2.41 -1.24
N GLN A 16 12.69 3.40 -2.00
CA GLN A 16 13.54 4.21 -2.88
C GLN A 16 13.97 5.54 -2.23
N ASP A 17 13.63 5.73 -0.96
CA ASP A 17 13.97 6.93 -0.19
C ASP A 17 13.50 8.22 -0.85
N GLU A 18 12.32 8.21 -1.44
CA GLU A 18 11.72 9.42 -2.04
C GLU A 18 11.13 10.32 -0.95
N GLN A 19 11.79 11.44 -0.69
CA GLN A 19 11.36 12.38 0.34
C GLN A 19 10.39 13.42 -0.21
N PRO A 20 9.42 13.90 0.60
CA PRO A 20 9.24 13.63 2.04
C PRO A 20 8.43 12.36 2.33
N ALA A 21 7.87 11.69 1.32
CA ALA A 21 7.00 10.53 1.49
C ALA A 21 7.67 9.40 2.27
N ALA A 22 8.95 9.11 1.99
CA ALA A 22 9.66 8.01 2.66
C ALA A 22 9.70 8.18 4.18
N SER A 23 9.95 9.40 4.66
CA SER A 23 9.97 9.69 6.10
C SER A 23 8.58 9.58 6.72
N GLU A 24 7.54 9.95 5.98
CA GLU A 24 6.15 9.80 6.44
C GLU A 24 5.77 8.33 6.59
N VAL A 25 6.15 7.49 5.63
CA VAL A 25 5.93 6.04 5.69
C VAL A 25 6.73 5.43 6.85
N GLN A 26 8.00 5.84 7.02
CA GLN A 26 8.83 5.35 8.12
C GLN A 26 8.17 5.62 9.47
N LYS A 27 7.58 6.79 9.64
CA LYS A 27 6.87 7.14 10.89
C LYS A 27 5.72 6.17 11.17
N HIS A 28 4.94 5.81 10.15
CA HIS A 28 3.88 4.82 10.29
C HIS A 28 4.43 3.44 10.67
N LEU A 29 5.53 3.02 10.03
CA LEU A 29 6.19 1.76 10.37
C LEU A 29 6.69 1.75 11.82
N ASP A 30 7.30 2.85 12.27
CA ASP A 30 7.76 2.97 13.65
C ASP A 30 6.60 2.89 14.64
N ASN A 31 5.50 3.56 14.34
CA ASN A 31 4.30 3.53 15.19
C ASN A 31 3.67 2.14 15.23
N ALA A 32 3.68 1.42 14.12
CA ALA A 32 3.19 0.04 14.06
C ALA A 32 4.09 -0.91 14.87
N ASP A 33 5.39 -0.68 14.82
CA ASP A 33 6.38 -1.45 15.58
C ASP A 33 6.14 -1.29 17.10
N LYS A 34 5.73 -0.10 17.52
CA LYS A 34 5.36 0.20 18.91
C LYS A 34 3.94 -0.25 19.25
N ARG A 35 3.22 -0.82 18.31
CA ARG A 35 1.82 -1.24 18.46
C ARG A 35 0.86 -0.08 18.77
N GLU A 36 1.17 1.10 18.29
CA GLU A 36 0.30 2.27 18.43
C GLU A 36 -0.73 2.36 17.32
N VAL A 37 -0.42 1.77 16.16
CA VAL A 37 -1.32 1.69 14.99
C VAL A 37 -1.21 0.31 14.36
N GLU A 38 -2.18 -0.02 13.50
CA GLU A 38 -2.13 -1.22 12.65
C GLU A 38 -1.87 -0.80 11.21
N LEU A 39 -0.93 -1.49 10.56
CA LEU A 39 -0.70 -1.35 9.12
C LEU A 39 -1.11 -2.62 8.42
N HIS A 40 -1.82 -2.48 7.32
CA HIS A 40 -2.29 -3.58 6.50
C HIS A 40 -1.76 -3.44 5.08
N LEU A 41 -1.46 -4.56 4.44
CA LEU A 41 -0.94 -4.60 3.08
C LEU A 41 -1.54 -5.80 2.35
N SER A 42 -2.11 -5.56 1.17
CA SER A 42 -2.53 -6.65 0.30
C SER A 42 -1.33 -7.32 -0.35
N MET A 43 -1.33 -8.66 -0.41
CA MET A 43 -0.30 -9.40 -1.14
C MET A 43 -0.27 -9.04 -2.64
N ILE A 44 -1.38 -8.58 -3.20
CA ILE A 44 -1.42 -8.07 -4.58
C ILE A 44 -0.49 -6.86 -4.72
N ASN A 45 -0.56 -5.94 -3.76
CA ASN A 45 0.30 -4.75 -3.75
C ASN A 45 1.76 -5.10 -3.45
N ALA A 46 2.01 -6.09 -2.60
CA ALA A 46 3.37 -6.60 -2.37
C ALA A 46 3.98 -7.16 -3.65
N GLY A 47 3.20 -7.91 -4.43
CA GLY A 47 3.63 -8.41 -5.74
C GLY A 47 3.94 -7.30 -6.71
N GLU A 48 3.13 -6.25 -6.72
CA GLU A 48 3.38 -5.06 -7.56
C GLU A 48 4.69 -4.36 -7.17
N VAL A 49 4.93 -4.19 -5.88
CA VAL A 49 6.21 -3.63 -5.39
C VAL A 49 7.38 -4.48 -5.89
N PHE A 50 7.26 -5.80 -5.78
CA PHE A 50 8.30 -6.72 -6.22
C PHE A 50 8.65 -6.51 -7.70
N TYR A 51 7.67 -6.57 -8.60
CA TYR A 51 8.01 -6.47 -10.02
C TYR A 51 8.48 -5.08 -10.44
N ARG A 52 8.00 -4.03 -9.80
CA ARG A 52 8.48 -2.67 -10.07
C ARG A 52 9.91 -2.48 -9.60
N LEU A 53 10.26 -2.99 -8.41
CA LEU A 53 11.65 -2.98 -7.95
C LEU A 53 12.56 -3.76 -8.88
N ALA A 54 12.12 -4.94 -9.33
CA ALA A 54 12.89 -5.75 -10.25
C ALA A 54 13.20 -5.01 -11.55
N LYS A 55 12.22 -4.27 -12.07
CA LYS A 55 12.40 -3.47 -13.29
C LYS A 55 13.27 -2.24 -13.07
N ASP A 56 13.10 -1.54 -11.96
CA ASP A 56 13.75 -0.25 -11.71
C ASP A 56 15.11 -0.40 -11.06
N ARG A 57 15.32 -1.39 -10.21
CA ARG A 57 16.51 -1.55 -9.37
C ARG A 57 17.16 -2.93 -9.50
N GLY A 58 16.59 -3.83 -10.29
CA GLY A 58 17.13 -5.17 -10.51
C GLY A 58 16.57 -6.20 -9.56
N ARG A 59 16.73 -7.47 -9.97
CA ARG A 59 16.19 -8.64 -9.25
C ARG A 59 16.66 -8.71 -7.80
N SER A 60 17.91 -8.36 -7.53
CA SER A 60 18.48 -8.45 -6.18
C SER A 60 17.73 -7.55 -5.20
N ALA A 61 17.38 -6.32 -5.62
CA ALA A 61 16.60 -5.42 -4.78
C ALA A 61 15.20 -5.97 -4.50
N ALA A 62 14.54 -6.54 -5.51
CA ALA A 62 13.24 -7.16 -5.36
C ALA A 62 13.27 -8.35 -4.41
N MET A 63 14.30 -9.19 -4.50
CA MET A 63 14.45 -10.35 -3.63
C MET A 63 14.72 -9.94 -2.18
N ARG A 64 15.47 -8.85 -1.96
CA ARG A 64 15.66 -8.30 -0.60
C ARG A 64 14.35 -7.83 0.00
N PHE A 65 13.53 -7.15 -0.78
CA PHE A 65 12.20 -6.73 -0.33
C PHE A 65 11.37 -7.96 0.08
N ARG A 66 11.30 -8.97 -0.79
CA ARG A 66 10.55 -10.20 -0.51
C ARG A 66 11.04 -10.88 0.78
N ALA A 67 12.35 -11.00 0.93
CA ALA A 67 12.92 -11.65 2.10
C ALA A 67 12.64 -10.87 3.40
N GLY A 68 12.60 -9.55 3.33
CA GLY A 68 12.36 -8.69 4.49
C GLY A 68 10.89 -8.50 4.86
N LEU A 69 9.97 -8.87 3.97
CA LEU A 69 8.56 -8.57 4.14
C LEU A 69 7.96 -9.17 5.41
N ALA A 70 8.32 -10.39 5.75
CA ALA A 70 7.80 -11.07 6.93
C ALA A 70 8.22 -10.39 8.25
N ALA A 71 9.32 -9.64 8.25
CA ALA A 71 9.80 -8.92 9.42
C ALA A 71 9.22 -7.50 9.54
N MET A 72 8.51 -7.01 8.54
CA MET A 72 7.87 -5.70 8.59
C MET A 72 6.67 -5.72 9.52
N PRO A 73 6.39 -4.61 10.24
CA PRO A 73 5.25 -4.54 11.16
C PRO A 73 3.95 -4.28 10.39
N VAL A 74 3.62 -5.15 9.45
CA VAL A 74 2.41 -5.07 8.63
C VAL A 74 1.65 -6.39 8.67
N HIS A 75 0.34 -6.29 8.62
CA HIS A 75 -0.54 -7.45 8.45
C HIS A 75 -0.70 -7.71 6.96
N LEU A 76 -0.19 -8.85 6.49
CA LEU A 76 -0.29 -9.25 5.08
C LEU A 76 -1.61 -9.96 4.84
N HIS A 77 -2.33 -9.53 3.81
CA HIS A 77 -3.62 -10.09 3.46
C HIS A 77 -3.57 -10.76 2.10
N VAL A 78 -3.84 -12.07 2.08
CA VAL A 78 -4.05 -12.80 0.83
C VAL A 78 -5.52 -12.61 0.45
N PRO A 79 -5.82 -12.07 -0.75
CA PRO A 79 -7.21 -11.81 -1.12
C PRO A 79 -8.05 -13.09 -1.17
N GLU A 80 -9.24 -13.01 -0.58
CA GLU A 80 -10.26 -14.04 -0.72
C GLU A 80 -11.22 -13.64 -1.85
N ALA A 81 -12.18 -14.51 -2.16
CA ALA A 81 -13.11 -14.27 -3.26
C ALA A 81 -13.84 -12.92 -3.14
N ASP A 82 -14.32 -12.59 -1.94
CA ASP A 82 -15.03 -11.32 -1.72
C ASP A 82 -14.14 -10.10 -1.96
N ASP A 83 -12.86 -10.19 -1.61
CA ASP A 83 -11.89 -9.11 -1.86
C ASP A 83 -11.70 -8.89 -3.36
N ILE A 84 -11.66 -9.99 -4.11
CA ILE A 84 -11.52 -9.95 -5.57
C ILE A 84 -12.72 -9.26 -6.20
N TRP A 85 -13.95 -9.63 -5.78
CA TRP A 85 -15.16 -9.01 -6.31
C TRP A 85 -15.24 -7.52 -5.97
N ARG A 86 -14.88 -7.12 -4.74
CA ARG A 86 -14.85 -5.70 -4.36
C ARG A 86 -13.86 -4.91 -5.20
N ALA A 87 -12.64 -5.43 -5.38
CA ALA A 87 -11.63 -4.78 -6.21
C ALA A 87 -12.11 -4.66 -7.67
N ALA A 88 -12.74 -5.70 -8.20
CA ALA A 88 -13.28 -5.70 -9.56
C ALA A 88 -14.38 -4.65 -9.73
N ILE A 89 -15.27 -4.50 -8.73
CA ILE A 89 -16.32 -3.48 -8.75
C ILE A 89 -15.70 -2.08 -8.78
N LEU A 90 -14.72 -1.81 -7.92
CA LEU A 90 -14.04 -0.51 -7.89
C LEU A 90 -13.37 -0.21 -9.22
N LYS A 91 -12.66 -1.18 -9.79
CA LYS A 91 -12.02 -1.05 -11.10
C LYS A 91 -13.02 -0.77 -12.20
N SER A 92 -14.21 -1.37 -12.16
CA SER A 92 -15.23 -1.17 -13.17
C SER A 92 -15.82 0.24 -13.18
N ARG A 93 -15.72 0.96 -12.06
CA ARG A 93 -16.31 2.30 -11.85
C ARG A 93 -15.31 3.44 -11.95
N SER A 94 -14.02 3.16 -12.04
CA SER A 94 -12.99 4.18 -11.96
C SER A 94 -11.77 3.81 -12.79
N ARG A 95 -10.83 4.76 -12.92
CA ARG A 95 -9.59 4.60 -13.69
C ARG A 95 -8.47 3.91 -12.93
N ILE A 96 -8.67 3.57 -11.66
CA ILE A 96 -7.61 2.92 -10.89
C ILE A 96 -7.20 1.60 -11.54
N SER A 97 -5.97 1.18 -11.28
CA SER A 97 -5.52 -0.15 -11.71
C SER A 97 -6.25 -1.21 -10.89
N TYR A 98 -6.23 -2.45 -11.36
CA TYR A 98 -6.82 -3.55 -10.61
C TYR A 98 -6.11 -3.73 -9.26
N ALA A 99 -4.79 -3.62 -9.24
CA ALA A 99 -4.01 -3.70 -8.00
C ALA A 99 -4.43 -2.61 -7.01
N ASP A 100 -4.68 -1.37 -7.48
CA ASP A 100 -5.18 -0.28 -6.64
C ASP A 100 -6.54 -0.61 -6.04
N GLY A 101 -7.37 -1.32 -6.77
CA GLY A 101 -8.68 -1.79 -6.28
C GLY A 101 -8.54 -2.65 -5.02
N PHE A 102 -7.51 -3.46 -4.93
CA PHE A 102 -7.25 -4.28 -3.74
C PHE A 102 -6.85 -3.42 -2.53
N ALA A 103 -6.01 -2.40 -2.73
CA ALA A 103 -5.64 -1.49 -1.64
C ALA A 103 -6.87 -0.72 -1.13
N ALA A 104 -7.66 -0.19 -2.03
CA ALA A 104 -8.87 0.58 -1.69
C ALA A 104 -9.90 -0.30 -0.97
N SER A 105 -10.18 -1.49 -1.48
CA SER A 105 -11.16 -2.39 -0.86
C SER A 105 -10.71 -2.87 0.51
N LEU A 106 -9.40 -3.09 0.70
CA LEU A 106 -8.85 -3.46 1.99
C LEU A 106 -9.05 -2.33 3.01
N ALA A 107 -8.79 -1.08 2.60
CA ALA A 107 -9.01 0.09 3.47
C ALA A 107 -10.47 0.23 3.87
N GLN A 108 -11.39 0.09 2.94
CA GLN A 108 -12.82 0.16 3.22
C GLN A 108 -13.27 -0.99 4.14
N GLY A 109 -12.77 -2.19 3.91
CA GLY A 109 -13.14 -3.38 4.69
C GLY A 109 -12.70 -3.33 6.15
N PHE A 110 -11.58 -2.69 6.44
CA PHE A 110 -11.07 -2.53 7.80
C PHE A 110 -11.39 -1.16 8.41
N ASP A 111 -12.20 -0.34 7.71
CA ASP A 111 -12.44 1.04 8.13
C ASP A 111 -11.11 1.78 8.37
N ALA A 112 -10.15 1.55 7.50
CA ALA A 112 -8.80 2.07 7.60
C ALA A 112 -8.59 3.24 6.66
N THR A 113 -7.54 4.03 6.91
CA THR A 113 -7.10 5.11 6.03
C THR A 113 -6.03 4.56 5.08
N LEU A 114 -6.20 4.80 3.79
CA LEU A 114 -5.21 4.43 2.78
C LEU A 114 -4.10 5.47 2.77
N ILE A 115 -2.85 5.01 2.83
CA ILE A 115 -1.66 5.86 2.72
C ILE A 115 -1.13 5.72 1.29
N THR A 116 -1.18 6.79 0.52
CA THR A 116 -0.77 6.80 -0.89
C THR A 116 -0.40 8.20 -1.35
N GLY A 117 0.40 8.26 -2.41
CA GLY A 117 0.66 9.51 -3.16
C GLY A 117 0.06 9.48 -4.55
N ASP A 118 -0.67 8.41 -4.91
CA ASP A 118 -1.27 8.28 -6.25
C ASP A 118 -2.60 9.03 -6.31
N PRO A 119 -2.69 10.13 -7.11
CA PRO A 119 -3.89 10.93 -7.19
C PRO A 119 -5.12 10.21 -7.74
N ASP A 120 -4.94 9.08 -8.42
CA ASP A 120 -6.06 8.32 -8.99
C ASP A 120 -7.05 7.83 -7.92
N PHE A 121 -6.61 7.65 -6.68
CA PHE A 121 -7.49 7.26 -5.58
C PHE A 121 -8.50 8.36 -5.19
N GLY A 122 -8.27 9.60 -5.61
CA GLY A 122 -9.17 10.72 -5.27
C GLY A 122 -10.57 10.59 -5.85
N VAL A 123 -10.79 9.72 -6.83
CA VAL A 123 -12.11 9.51 -7.45
C VAL A 123 -12.98 8.48 -6.74
N ILE A 124 -12.42 7.79 -5.73
CA ILE A 124 -13.14 6.73 -5.03
C ILE A 124 -13.94 7.34 -3.88
N ALA A 125 -15.27 7.16 -3.92
CA ALA A 125 -16.14 7.57 -2.83
C ALA A 125 -15.91 6.70 -1.60
N ASP A 126 -16.15 7.27 -0.42
CA ASP A 126 -16.08 6.57 0.87
C ASP A 126 -14.70 5.95 1.17
N LEU A 127 -13.65 6.56 0.62
CA LEU A 127 -12.27 6.16 0.89
C LEU A 127 -11.55 7.29 1.63
N ARG A 128 -11.10 7.03 2.85
CA ARG A 128 -10.25 7.97 3.56
C ARG A 128 -8.81 7.79 3.11
N VAL A 129 -8.14 8.87 2.75
CA VAL A 129 -6.78 8.86 2.23
C VAL A 129 -5.90 9.83 3.01
N GLU A 130 -4.74 9.34 3.44
CA GLU A 130 -3.65 10.18 3.87
C GLU A 130 -2.71 10.36 2.68
N TRP A 131 -2.69 11.57 2.14
CA TRP A 131 -1.93 11.86 0.93
C TRP A 131 -0.46 12.09 1.27
N LEU A 132 0.39 11.23 0.73
CA LEU A 132 1.84 11.41 0.81
C LEU A 132 2.27 12.48 -0.20
N LYS A 133 3.24 13.30 0.21
CA LYS A 133 3.74 14.39 -0.63
C LYS A 133 4.88 13.89 -1.50
N ARG A 134 4.90 14.38 -2.74
CA ARG A 134 6.03 14.17 -3.64
C ARG A 134 7.05 15.27 -3.46
N ALA A 135 8.31 14.97 -3.76
CA ALA A 135 9.39 15.96 -3.79
C ALA A 135 9.13 16.96 -4.92
N GLY A 136 9.35 18.20 -4.62
CA GLY A 136 9.38 19.27 -5.59
C GLY A 136 8.16 19.83 -6.08
#